data_4a7402bb1c5c15b2182df2f4d61ad312
#
_entry.id   4a7402bb1c5c15b2182df2f4d61ad312
#
_cell.length_a   1.000
_cell.length_b   1.000
_cell.length_c   1.000
_cell.angle_alpha   90.00
_cell.angle_beta   90.00
_cell.angle_gamma   90.00
#
_symmetry.space_group_name_H-M   'P 1'
#
loop_
_entity.id
_entity.type
_entity.pdbx_description
1 polymer ?
#
loop_
_entity_poly.entity_id
_entity_poly.type
_entity_poly.pdbx_seq_one_letter_code
_entity_poly.pdbx_strand_id
1 'polypeptide(L)'
;PNVLVSANQGIAVGMASNICSFNLREVCDTAIALMKNPDHDILETLPGPDFSTGGELLFDEAATREIYSTGRGSFKLRAKWRYVKDGNLIEITEIPYTTATEVIMDKVAELIKAGKIKEISDMRDETDLGGLKLTIDLKRGVDPEKLMQKLFRLTPLQDSFPCNFNILIAGMPRVMGVGEILDEWTAWRTDCVKRRIFFQIQKKEDRLHLLKGLERILLDIDKAIAIIRETELESEVVPNLMIGFGIDEIQANYVAEIKLRNINKEYILKQTRAIDDLEGEIADLRDTLNSPRKLKNVI
;
A
#
# COMPACT_ATOMS: atom_id res chain seq x y z
N PRO A 1 2.22 -2.89 1.17
CA PRO A 1 3.64 -2.69 0.76
C PRO A 1 3.73 -2.25 -0.72
N ASN A 2 3.66 -0.92 -0.94
CA ASN A 2 3.63 -0.34 -2.30
C ASN A 2 4.84 -0.74 -3.17
N VAL A 3 5.97 -1.02 -2.56
CA VAL A 3 7.20 -1.40 -3.26
C VAL A 3 7.04 -2.70 -4.07
N LEU A 4 6.14 -3.58 -3.68
CA LEU A 4 5.81 -4.82 -4.42
C LEU A 4 4.64 -4.65 -5.38
N VAL A 5 3.81 -3.62 -5.23
CA VAL A 5 2.61 -3.44 -6.07
C VAL A 5 2.92 -2.60 -7.31
N SER A 6 3.77 -1.60 -7.18
CA SER A 6 4.16 -0.74 -8.28
C SER A 6 5.55 -1.13 -8.79
N ALA A 7 5.68 -1.33 -10.10
CA ALA A 7 6.99 -1.52 -10.71
C ALA A 7 7.92 -0.35 -10.35
N ASN A 8 9.12 -0.65 -9.91
CA ASN A 8 10.08 0.34 -9.47
C ASN A 8 11.43 0.08 -10.13
N GLN A 9 11.92 1.06 -10.89
CA GLN A 9 13.23 1.01 -11.50
C GLN A 9 14.01 2.26 -11.10
N GLY A 10 15.18 2.05 -10.54
CA GLY A 10 16.11 3.11 -10.16
C GLY A 10 17.54 2.76 -10.55
N ILE A 11 18.20 3.69 -11.18
CA ILE A 11 19.60 3.56 -11.60
C ILE A 11 20.41 4.66 -10.92
N ALA A 12 21.37 4.28 -10.09
CA ALA A 12 22.28 5.19 -9.42
C ALA A 12 23.73 4.73 -9.65
N VAL A 13 24.68 5.59 -9.32
CA VAL A 13 26.11 5.20 -9.37
C VAL A 13 26.39 4.23 -8.22
N GLY A 14 26.85 3.04 -8.57
CA GLY A 14 27.20 1.98 -7.61
C GLY A 14 26.05 1.12 -7.12
N MET A 15 24.78 1.46 -7.43
CA MET A 15 23.63 0.62 -7.09
C MET A 15 22.46 0.81 -8.04
N ALA A 16 21.67 -0.23 -8.22
CA ALA A 16 20.44 -0.20 -9.01
C ALA A 16 19.33 -0.97 -8.28
N SER A 17 18.09 -0.60 -8.59
CA SER A 17 16.90 -1.34 -8.16
C SER A 17 16.03 -1.61 -9.38
N ASN A 18 15.49 -2.80 -9.49
CA ASN A 18 14.52 -3.17 -10.51
C ASN A 18 13.53 -4.18 -9.91
N ILE A 19 12.38 -3.69 -9.49
CA ILE A 19 11.35 -4.47 -8.80
C ILE A 19 10.15 -4.54 -9.73
N CYS A 20 9.71 -5.76 -10.04
CA CYS A 20 8.47 -5.97 -10.80
C CYS A 20 7.24 -5.65 -9.96
N SER A 21 6.12 -5.39 -10.63
CA SER A 21 4.83 -5.22 -9.99
C SER A 21 4.16 -6.57 -9.73
N PHE A 22 3.48 -6.67 -8.59
CA PHE A 22 2.64 -7.80 -8.22
C PHE A 22 1.20 -7.34 -8.00
N ASN A 23 0.26 -8.25 -8.08
CA ASN A 23 -1.15 -7.98 -7.81
C ASN A 23 -1.35 -7.57 -6.35
N LEU A 24 -2.04 -6.45 -6.11
CA LEU A 24 -2.25 -5.91 -4.76
C LEU A 24 -2.96 -6.90 -3.84
N ARG A 25 -3.97 -7.61 -4.34
CA ARG A 25 -4.71 -8.61 -3.53
C ARG A 25 -3.80 -9.75 -3.13
N GLU A 26 -3.06 -10.30 -4.07
CA GLU A 26 -2.12 -11.40 -3.83
C GLU A 26 -1.02 -11.01 -2.85
N VAL A 27 -0.49 -9.79 -2.94
CA VAL A 27 0.47 -9.25 -1.97
C VAL A 27 -0.13 -9.12 -0.57
N CYS A 28 -1.36 -8.65 -0.45
CA CYS A 28 -2.06 -8.57 0.84
C CYS A 28 -2.34 -9.96 1.41
N ASP A 29 -2.84 -10.88 0.59
CA ASP A 29 -3.12 -12.26 1.00
C ASP A 29 -1.85 -12.98 1.46
N THR A 30 -0.73 -12.76 0.77
CA THR A 30 0.59 -13.29 1.16
C THR A 30 1.07 -12.70 2.48
N ALA A 31 0.93 -11.38 2.67
CA ALA A 31 1.29 -10.74 3.94
C ALA A 31 0.46 -11.31 5.11
N ILE A 32 -0.85 -11.48 4.91
CA ILE A 32 -1.74 -12.09 5.91
C ILE A 32 -1.36 -13.54 6.20
N ALA A 33 -1.04 -14.32 5.16
CA ALA A 33 -0.64 -15.71 5.30
C ALA A 33 0.66 -15.84 6.09
N LEU A 34 1.69 -15.04 5.79
CA LEU A 34 2.96 -15.01 6.51
C LEU A 34 2.80 -14.55 7.96
N MET A 35 1.91 -13.58 8.23
CA MET A 35 1.60 -13.17 9.61
C MET A 35 0.96 -14.32 10.42
N LYS A 36 0.18 -15.21 9.79
CA LYS A 36 -0.45 -16.37 10.44
C LYS A 36 0.53 -17.53 10.57
N ASN A 37 1.28 -17.80 9.52
CA ASN A 37 2.26 -18.88 9.44
C ASN A 37 3.54 -18.36 8.77
N PRO A 38 4.63 -18.15 9.52
CA PRO A 38 5.92 -17.71 8.96
C PRO A 38 6.52 -18.64 7.90
N ASP A 39 6.13 -19.92 7.92
CA ASP A 39 6.60 -20.93 6.97
C ASP A 39 5.68 -21.10 5.75
N HIS A 40 4.74 -20.16 5.54
CA HIS A 40 3.83 -20.18 4.39
C HIS A 40 4.59 -20.18 3.06
N ASP A 41 4.22 -21.07 2.14
CA ASP A 41 4.76 -21.06 0.77
C ASP A 41 4.19 -19.88 -0.02
N ILE A 42 5.05 -18.90 -0.30
CA ILE A 42 4.66 -17.66 -0.98
C ILE A 42 4.02 -17.93 -2.35
N LEU A 43 4.44 -18.97 -3.07
CA LEU A 43 3.87 -19.30 -4.39
C LEU A 43 2.38 -19.68 -4.34
N GLU A 44 1.86 -20.13 -3.20
CA GLU A 44 0.43 -20.45 -3.06
C GLU A 44 -0.46 -19.18 -3.13
N THR A 45 0.06 -18.04 -2.70
CA THR A 45 -0.69 -16.77 -2.64
C THR A 45 -0.17 -15.71 -3.59
N LEU A 46 1.05 -15.85 -4.09
CA LEU A 46 1.69 -14.93 -5.04
C LEU A 46 2.30 -15.74 -6.20
N PRO A 47 1.50 -16.19 -7.17
CA PRO A 47 1.96 -17.11 -8.21
C PRO A 47 2.93 -16.49 -9.21
N GLY A 48 2.98 -15.17 -9.33
CA GLY A 48 3.89 -14.46 -10.23
C GLY A 48 3.68 -12.95 -10.25
N PRO A 49 4.50 -12.22 -11.01
CA PRO A 49 4.34 -10.79 -11.22
C PRO A 49 3.10 -10.47 -12.09
N ASP A 50 2.56 -9.27 -11.89
CA ASP A 50 1.42 -8.72 -12.63
C ASP A 50 1.84 -7.38 -13.26
N PHE A 51 2.26 -7.42 -14.52
CA PHE A 51 2.77 -6.25 -15.22
C PHE A 51 1.64 -5.40 -15.81
N SER A 52 1.76 -4.08 -15.76
CA SER A 52 0.76 -3.13 -16.26
C SER A 52 0.53 -3.22 -17.77
N THR A 53 1.51 -3.71 -18.54
CA THR A 53 1.40 -3.93 -19.98
C THR A 53 0.78 -5.28 -20.34
N GLY A 54 0.47 -6.13 -19.37
CA GLY A 54 0.01 -7.49 -19.59
C GLY A 54 1.12 -8.41 -20.12
N GLY A 55 0.77 -9.26 -21.07
CA GLY A 55 1.64 -10.28 -21.63
C GLY A 55 1.49 -11.63 -20.96
N GLU A 56 2.32 -12.58 -21.33
CA GLU A 56 2.37 -13.93 -20.80
C GLU A 56 3.67 -14.16 -20.07
N LEU A 57 3.57 -14.66 -18.84
CA LEU A 57 4.74 -15.11 -18.08
C LEU A 57 5.08 -16.53 -18.49
N LEU A 58 6.30 -16.76 -18.96
CA LEU A 58 6.84 -18.11 -19.12
C LEU A 58 7.27 -18.61 -17.75
N PHE A 59 6.33 -19.28 -17.06
CA PHE A 59 6.52 -19.70 -15.68
C PHE A 59 7.60 -20.78 -15.54
N ASP A 60 8.57 -20.50 -14.68
CA ASP A 60 9.59 -21.41 -14.21
C ASP A 60 9.59 -21.36 -12.68
N GLU A 61 9.15 -22.47 -12.06
CA GLU A 61 9.00 -22.51 -10.60
C GLU A 61 10.34 -22.32 -9.89
N ALA A 62 11.41 -22.97 -10.36
CA ALA A 62 12.71 -22.89 -9.71
C ALA A 62 13.27 -21.46 -9.79
N ALA A 63 13.19 -20.81 -10.96
CA ALA A 63 13.59 -19.43 -11.14
C ALA A 63 12.74 -18.45 -10.31
N THR A 64 11.43 -18.69 -10.21
CA THR A 64 10.54 -17.87 -9.40
C THR A 64 10.85 -17.99 -7.91
N ARG A 65 11.08 -19.20 -7.40
CA ARG A 65 11.49 -19.43 -6.02
C ARG A 65 12.83 -18.78 -5.68
N GLU A 66 13.78 -18.80 -6.63
CA GLU A 66 15.06 -18.11 -6.47
C GLU A 66 14.87 -16.59 -6.33
N ILE A 67 14.06 -15.99 -7.21
CA ILE A 67 13.72 -14.56 -7.12
C ILE A 67 13.04 -14.22 -5.80
N TYR A 68 12.07 -15.04 -5.36
CA TYR A 68 11.34 -14.81 -4.12
C TYR A 68 12.22 -14.98 -2.86
N SER A 69 13.25 -15.79 -2.93
CA SER A 69 14.17 -15.98 -1.80
C SER A 69 15.33 -14.98 -1.79
N THR A 70 15.85 -14.61 -2.95
CA THR A 70 17.08 -13.80 -3.06
C THR A 70 16.85 -12.34 -3.52
N GLY A 71 15.72 -12.05 -4.14
CA GLY A 71 15.45 -10.77 -4.81
C GLY A 71 16.21 -10.60 -6.12
N ARG A 72 16.83 -11.65 -6.66
CA ARG A 72 17.62 -11.64 -7.91
C ARG A 72 17.20 -12.75 -8.84
N GLY A 73 17.29 -12.50 -10.12
CA GLY A 73 16.93 -13.43 -11.20
C GLY A 73 16.23 -12.69 -12.32
N SER A 74 15.55 -13.39 -13.20
CA SER A 74 14.78 -12.75 -14.26
C SER A 74 13.51 -13.53 -14.60
N PHE A 75 12.42 -12.82 -14.82
CA PHE A 75 11.20 -13.36 -15.38
C PHE A 75 11.23 -13.28 -16.89
N LYS A 76 10.80 -14.33 -17.56
CA LYS A 76 10.66 -14.33 -19.03
C LYS A 76 9.22 -13.96 -19.39
N LEU A 77 9.08 -12.91 -20.20
CA LEU A 77 7.82 -12.34 -20.63
C LEU A 77 7.64 -12.55 -22.13
N ARG A 78 6.43 -12.75 -22.57
CA ARG A 78 6.06 -12.91 -23.96
C ARG A 78 4.84 -12.09 -24.30
N ALA A 79 4.81 -11.53 -25.51
CA ALA A 79 3.66 -10.84 -26.04
C ALA A 79 2.47 -11.76 -26.20
N LYS A 80 1.26 -11.24 -25.96
CA LYS A 80 0.02 -11.92 -26.22
C LYS A 80 -0.48 -11.56 -27.60
N TRP A 81 -0.89 -12.55 -28.37
CA TRP A 81 -1.24 -12.40 -29.76
C TRP A 81 -2.38 -13.32 -30.17
N ARG A 82 -3.00 -13.00 -31.31
CA ARG A 82 -4.01 -13.84 -31.96
C ARG A 82 -3.86 -13.80 -33.49
N TYR A 83 -4.24 -14.87 -34.14
CA TYR A 83 -4.32 -14.92 -35.60
C TYR A 83 -5.76 -14.63 -36.07
N VAL A 84 -5.90 -13.68 -37.00
CA VAL A 84 -7.16 -13.29 -37.61
C VAL A 84 -7.18 -13.85 -39.03
N LYS A 85 -7.94 -14.94 -39.23
CA LYS A 85 -7.98 -15.69 -40.51
C LYS A 85 -8.50 -14.86 -41.69
N ASP A 86 -9.57 -14.10 -41.49
CA ASP A 86 -10.23 -13.34 -42.55
C ASP A 86 -9.32 -12.23 -43.12
N GLY A 87 -8.46 -11.68 -42.32
CA GLY A 87 -7.46 -10.70 -42.72
C GLY A 87 -6.09 -11.27 -43.05
N ASN A 88 -5.86 -12.55 -42.77
CA ASN A 88 -4.54 -13.21 -42.85
C ASN A 88 -3.46 -12.40 -42.12
N LEU A 89 -3.76 -11.99 -40.88
CA LEU A 89 -2.92 -11.13 -40.06
C LEU A 89 -2.78 -11.62 -38.63
N ILE A 90 -1.73 -11.19 -37.97
CA ILE A 90 -1.50 -11.36 -36.52
C ILE A 90 -1.78 -10.04 -35.84
N GLU A 91 -2.57 -10.07 -34.76
CA GLU A 91 -2.76 -8.95 -33.86
C GLU A 91 -2.03 -9.25 -32.53
N ILE A 92 -1.15 -8.33 -32.12
CA ILE A 92 -0.48 -8.35 -30.82
C ILE A 92 -1.20 -7.32 -29.95
N THR A 93 -1.75 -7.77 -28.83
CA THR A 93 -2.58 -6.96 -27.93
C THR A 93 -1.91 -6.61 -26.61
N GLU A 94 -0.88 -7.35 -26.23
CA GLU A 94 -0.08 -7.11 -25.05
C GLU A 94 1.40 -7.38 -25.34
N ILE A 95 2.29 -6.57 -24.81
CA ILE A 95 3.74 -6.69 -25.03
C ILE A 95 4.47 -6.76 -23.69
N PRO A 96 5.71 -7.31 -23.67
CA PRO A 96 6.54 -7.30 -22.47
C PRO A 96 6.74 -5.89 -21.92
N TYR A 97 6.72 -5.75 -20.60
CA TYR A 97 6.93 -4.48 -19.89
C TYR A 97 8.29 -3.81 -20.20
N THR A 98 9.26 -4.59 -20.67
CA THR A 98 10.63 -4.17 -20.97
C THR A 98 10.79 -3.45 -22.31
N THR A 99 9.74 -3.37 -23.13
CA THR A 99 9.83 -2.84 -24.50
C THR A 99 8.64 -1.93 -24.85
N ALA A 100 8.71 -1.33 -26.02
CA ALA A 100 7.65 -0.50 -26.60
C ALA A 100 7.36 -0.92 -28.04
N THR A 101 6.18 -0.53 -28.57
CA THR A 101 5.74 -0.87 -29.93
C THR A 101 6.73 -0.42 -30.98
N GLU A 102 7.28 0.80 -30.86
CA GLU A 102 8.25 1.36 -31.78
C GLU A 102 9.53 0.51 -31.85
N VAL A 103 10.04 0.06 -30.70
CA VAL A 103 11.26 -0.77 -30.62
C VAL A 103 11.03 -2.11 -31.31
N ILE A 104 9.84 -2.70 -31.15
CA ILE A 104 9.47 -3.96 -31.80
C ILE A 104 9.38 -3.76 -33.31
N MET A 105 8.71 -2.68 -33.77
CA MET A 105 8.55 -2.37 -35.18
C MET A 105 9.90 -2.11 -35.87
N ASP A 106 10.75 -1.32 -35.26
CA ASP A 106 12.10 -1.03 -35.78
C ASP A 106 12.94 -2.30 -35.91
N LYS A 107 12.84 -3.19 -34.90
CA LYS A 107 13.55 -4.46 -34.91
C LYS A 107 13.04 -5.39 -36.02
N VAL A 108 11.74 -5.47 -36.21
CA VAL A 108 11.13 -6.25 -37.30
C VAL A 108 11.54 -5.68 -38.67
N ALA A 109 11.51 -4.35 -38.85
CA ALA A 109 11.95 -3.69 -40.10
C ALA A 109 13.42 -3.97 -40.38
N GLU A 110 14.29 -3.93 -39.38
CA GLU A 110 15.70 -4.30 -39.49
C GLU A 110 15.88 -5.75 -40.00
N LEU A 111 15.13 -6.69 -39.41
CA LEU A 111 15.18 -8.10 -39.78
C LEU A 111 14.64 -8.39 -41.17
N ILE A 112 13.65 -7.63 -41.62
CA ILE A 112 13.13 -7.70 -43.00
C ILE A 112 14.18 -7.19 -43.99
N LYS A 113 14.80 -6.04 -43.70
CA LYS A 113 15.89 -5.48 -44.54
C LYS A 113 17.09 -6.43 -44.61
N ALA A 114 17.42 -7.09 -43.53
CA ALA A 114 18.49 -8.10 -43.47
C ALA A 114 18.13 -9.44 -44.14
N GLY A 115 16.92 -9.59 -44.67
CA GLY A 115 16.42 -10.82 -45.30
C GLY A 115 16.19 -11.99 -44.36
N LYS A 116 16.22 -11.75 -43.04
CA LYS A 116 15.97 -12.78 -42.00
C LYS A 116 14.48 -13.11 -41.83
N ILE A 117 13.61 -12.14 -42.09
CA ILE A 117 12.14 -12.32 -42.08
C ILE A 117 11.62 -11.97 -43.47
N LYS A 118 10.94 -12.93 -44.11
CA LYS A 118 10.37 -12.77 -45.45
C LYS A 118 8.86 -12.97 -45.47
N GLU A 119 8.32 -13.39 -44.38
CA GLU A 119 6.92 -13.84 -44.18
C GLU A 119 5.93 -12.68 -43.99
N ILE A 120 6.42 -11.50 -43.62
CA ILE A 120 5.63 -10.31 -43.35
C ILE A 120 5.46 -9.47 -44.60
N SER A 121 4.25 -9.02 -44.90
CA SER A 121 3.96 -8.06 -45.98
C SER A 121 3.90 -6.62 -45.50
N ASP A 122 3.28 -6.39 -44.31
CA ASP A 122 3.17 -5.08 -43.69
C ASP A 122 3.07 -5.18 -42.17
N MET A 123 3.37 -4.11 -41.47
CA MET A 123 3.26 -3.99 -40.01
C MET A 123 2.78 -2.59 -39.64
N ARG A 124 1.75 -2.50 -38.84
CA ARG A 124 1.12 -1.25 -38.44
C ARG A 124 0.87 -1.21 -36.94
N ASP A 125 1.04 -0.03 -36.34
CA ASP A 125 0.52 0.26 -35.01
C ASP A 125 -0.90 0.83 -35.16
N GLU A 126 -1.89 0.08 -34.71
CA GLU A 126 -3.30 0.41 -34.69
C GLU A 126 -3.80 0.64 -33.25
N THR A 127 -2.89 0.99 -32.33
CA THR A 127 -3.22 1.31 -30.93
C THR A 127 -4.19 2.49 -30.86
N ASP A 128 -5.26 2.31 -30.14
CA ASP A 128 -6.32 3.32 -29.95
C ASP A 128 -6.83 3.35 -28.50
N LEU A 129 -7.95 4.02 -28.25
CA LEU A 129 -8.57 4.06 -26.92
C LEU A 129 -9.04 2.68 -26.40
N GLY A 130 -9.18 1.70 -27.28
CA GLY A 130 -9.51 0.32 -26.92
C GLY A 130 -8.33 -0.50 -26.41
N GLY A 131 -7.11 0.02 -26.57
CA GLY A 131 -5.88 -0.62 -26.08
C GLY A 131 -4.81 -0.75 -27.14
N LEU A 132 -3.69 -1.39 -26.75
CA LEU A 132 -2.58 -1.70 -27.63
C LEU A 132 -3.00 -2.69 -28.72
N LYS A 133 -2.67 -2.37 -29.98
CA LYS A 133 -2.90 -3.23 -31.12
C LYS A 133 -1.81 -3.04 -32.16
N LEU A 134 -0.91 -4.00 -32.26
CA LEU A 134 0.11 -4.07 -33.29
C LEU A 134 -0.28 -5.14 -34.30
N THR A 135 -0.48 -4.75 -35.55
CA THR A 135 -0.98 -5.62 -36.61
C THR A 135 0.14 -6.00 -37.57
N ILE A 136 0.28 -7.29 -37.86
CA ILE A 136 1.27 -7.85 -38.78
C ILE A 136 0.52 -8.58 -39.89
N ASP A 137 0.57 -8.06 -41.12
CA ASP A 137 0.01 -8.71 -42.31
C ASP A 137 0.94 -9.79 -42.84
N LEU A 138 0.41 -10.97 -43.06
CA LEU A 138 1.15 -12.13 -43.53
C LEU A 138 1.11 -12.28 -45.05
N LYS A 139 2.21 -12.76 -45.63
CA LYS A 139 2.20 -13.24 -47.01
C LYS A 139 1.39 -14.54 -47.13
N ARG A 140 0.89 -14.84 -48.30
CA ARG A 140 0.13 -16.07 -48.58
C ARG A 140 0.91 -17.32 -48.22
N GLY A 141 0.30 -18.28 -47.56
CA GLY A 141 0.89 -19.56 -47.20
C GLY A 141 1.83 -19.55 -45.99
N VAL A 142 1.92 -18.44 -45.29
CA VAL A 142 2.71 -18.34 -44.07
C VAL A 142 1.94 -18.98 -42.89
N ASP A 143 2.64 -19.83 -42.14
CA ASP A 143 2.17 -20.38 -40.88
C ASP A 143 2.37 -19.35 -39.76
N PRO A 144 1.30 -18.81 -39.16
CA PRO A 144 1.42 -17.75 -38.13
C PRO A 144 2.16 -18.23 -36.89
N GLU A 145 1.98 -19.48 -36.46
CA GLU A 145 2.64 -20.03 -35.29
C GLU A 145 4.16 -20.08 -35.47
N LYS A 146 4.62 -20.57 -36.63
CA LYS A 146 6.06 -20.62 -36.94
C LYS A 146 6.68 -19.24 -37.04
N LEU A 147 5.93 -18.29 -37.60
CA LEU A 147 6.42 -16.90 -37.65
C LEU A 147 6.51 -16.32 -36.24
N MET A 148 5.52 -16.50 -35.40
CA MET A 148 5.59 -15.99 -34.03
C MET A 148 6.72 -16.62 -33.23
N GLN A 149 6.98 -17.92 -33.37
CA GLN A 149 8.15 -18.57 -32.74
C GLN A 149 9.46 -17.96 -33.19
N LYS A 150 9.55 -17.55 -34.46
CA LYS A 150 10.73 -16.86 -35.00
C LYS A 150 10.84 -15.45 -34.46
N LEU A 151 9.73 -14.71 -34.38
CA LEU A 151 9.69 -13.35 -33.84
C LEU A 151 10.06 -13.33 -32.35
N PHE A 152 9.57 -14.28 -31.56
CA PHE A 152 9.94 -14.42 -30.15
C PHE A 152 11.44 -14.61 -29.93
N ARG A 153 12.14 -15.23 -30.85
CA ARG A 153 13.59 -15.43 -30.75
C ARG A 153 14.44 -14.24 -31.22
N LEU A 154 13.90 -13.43 -32.13
CA LEU A 154 14.64 -12.40 -32.82
C LEU A 154 14.27 -10.98 -32.42
N THR A 155 13.19 -10.81 -31.70
CA THR A 155 12.64 -9.48 -31.36
C THR A 155 12.26 -9.42 -29.86
N PRO A 156 12.05 -8.22 -29.30
CA PRO A 156 11.58 -8.04 -27.93
C PRO A 156 10.13 -8.45 -27.66
N LEU A 157 9.46 -9.12 -28.61
CA LEU A 157 8.15 -9.77 -28.36
C LEU A 157 8.25 -10.89 -27.31
N GLN A 158 9.43 -11.43 -27.08
CA GLN A 158 9.80 -12.17 -25.90
C GLN A 158 11.05 -11.55 -25.31
N ASP A 159 11.00 -11.22 -24.02
CA ASP A 159 12.11 -10.56 -23.34
C ASP A 159 12.18 -11.00 -21.88
N SER A 160 13.26 -10.64 -21.22
CA SER A 160 13.51 -10.97 -19.82
C SER A 160 13.48 -9.72 -18.97
N PHE A 161 12.68 -9.73 -17.91
CA PHE A 161 12.69 -8.69 -16.88
C PHE A 161 13.71 -9.08 -15.80
N PRO A 162 14.85 -8.40 -15.70
CA PRO A 162 15.85 -8.69 -14.69
C PRO A 162 15.40 -8.14 -13.33
N CYS A 163 15.30 -8.99 -12.32
CA CYS A 163 14.94 -8.61 -10.96
C CYS A 163 16.20 -8.24 -10.16
N ASN A 164 16.12 -7.12 -9.46
CA ASN A 164 17.05 -6.70 -8.43
C ASN A 164 16.26 -5.96 -7.35
N PHE A 165 15.79 -6.68 -6.34
CA PHE A 165 14.95 -6.14 -5.28
C PHE A 165 15.80 -5.45 -4.23
N ASN A 166 16.46 -4.38 -4.65
CA ASN A 166 17.30 -3.56 -3.80
C ASN A 166 16.45 -2.45 -3.17
N ILE A 167 16.31 -2.52 -1.86
CA ILE A 167 15.42 -1.66 -1.06
C ILE A 167 16.21 -1.03 0.07
N LEU A 168 15.82 0.20 0.45
CA LEU A 168 16.39 0.88 1.61
C LEU A 168 15.66 0.45 2.89
N ILE A 169 16.40 -0.16 3.81
CA ILE A 169 15.93 -0.47 5.16
C ILE A 169 16.74 0.36 6.15
N ALA A 170 16.07 1.21 6.90
CA ALA A 170 16.72 2.17 7.82
C ALA A 170 17.83 3.00 7.15
N GLY A 171 17.62 3.37 5.87
CA GLY A 171 18.58 4.14 5.08
C GLY A 171 19.72 3.33 4.45
N MET A 172 19.76 2.01 4.65
CA MET A 172 20.81 1.15 4.08
C MET A 172 20.23 0.28 2.94
N PRO A 173 20.90 0.21 1.77
CA PRO A 173 20.48 -0.64 0.67
C PRO A 173 20.68 -2.12 1.00
N ARG A 174 19.65 -2.92 0.78
CA ARG A 174 19.66 -4.38 0.92
C ARG A 174 18.90 -5.01 -0.23
N VAL A 175 19.48 -6.04 -0.82
CA VAL A 175 18.76 -6.90 -1.78
C VAL A 175 18.09 -8.01 -0.99
N MET A 176 16.76 -8.10 -1.13
CA MET A 176 15.94 -8.99 -0.31
C MET A 176 14.92 -9.73 -1.15
N GLY A 177 14.59 -10.95 -0.73
CA GLY A 177 13.47 -11.70 -1.28
C GLY A 177 12.10 -11.13 -0.85
N VAL A 178 11.05 -11.63 -1.47
CA VAL A 178 9.66 -11.18 -1.20
C VAL A 178 9.27 -11.40 0.26
N GLY A 179 9.61 -12.55 0.84
CA GLY A 179 9.33 -12.85 2.24
C GLY A 179 9.98 -11.86 3.18
N GLU A 180 11.27 -11.59 3.02
CA GLU A 180 12.00 -10.60 3.83
C GLU A 180 11.41 -9.19 3.70
N ILE A 181 11.02 -8.79 2.49
CA ILE A 181 10.38 -7.48 2.24
C ILE A 181 9.05 -7.38 3.02
N LEU A 182 8.25 -8.43 3.00
CA LEU A 182 6.97 -8.48 3.72
C LEU A 182 7.16 -8.52 5.23
N ASP A 183 8.20 -9.18 5.73
CA ASP A 183 8.54 -9.21 7.15
C ASP A 183 8.97 -7.82 7.64
N GLU A 184 9.86 -7.16 6.92
CA GLU A 184 10.28 -5.78 7.23
C GLU A 184 9.09 -4.80 7.17
N TRP A 185 8.24 -4.94 6.18
CA TRP A 185 7.02 -4.13 6.09
C TRP A 185 6.07 -4.39 7.26
N THR A 186 5.88 -5.65 7.65
CA THR A 186 5.00 -6.02 8.75
C THR A 186 5.52 -5.48 10.09
N ALA A 187 6.83 -5.53 10.32
CA ALA A 187 7.48 -4.95 11.49
C ALA A 187 7.27 -3.43 11.53
N TRP A 188 7.55 -2.74 10.44
CA TRP A 188 7.32 -1.31 10.32
C TRP A 188 5.84 -0.94 10.49
N ARG A 189 4.93 -1.68 9.87
CA ARG A 189 3.49 -1.44 9.98
C ARG A 189 2.98 -1.64 11.40
N THR A 190 3.50 -2.66 12.09
CA THR A 190 3.20 -2.92 13.49
C THR A 190 3.58 -1.72 14.37
N ASP A 191 4.76 -1.16 14.16
CA ASP A 191 5.22 0.04 14.89
C ASP A 191 4.34 1.25 14.58
N CYS A 192 3.98 1.46 13.31
CA CYS A 192 3.06 2.53 12.92
C CYS A 192 1.68 2.39 13.60
N VAL A 193 1.14 1.17 13.68
CA VAL A 193 -0.14 0.91 14.35
C VAL A 193 -0.02 1.18 15.86
N LYS A 194 1.05 0.73 16.50
CA LYS A 194 1.31 1.01 17.92
C LYS A 194 1.37 2.51 18.22
N ARG A 195 2.13 3.27 17.41
CA ARG A 195 2.23 4.73 17.57
C ARG A 195 0.89 5.43 17.36
N ARG A 196 0.10 4.99 16.38
CA ARG A 196 -1.26 5.50 16.15
C ARG A 196 -2.17 5.24 17.34
N ILE A 197 -2.19 4.02 17.87
CA ILE A 197 -3.00 3.66 19.05
C ILE A 197 -2.55 4.47 20.27
N PHE A 198 -1.25 4.61 20.50
CA PHE A 198 -0.71 5.42 21.59
C PHE A 198 -1.17 6.88 21.48
N PHE A 199 -1.08 7.48 20.30
CA PHE A 199 -1.58 8.84 20.08
C PHE A 199 -3.09 8.97 20.33
N GLN A 200 -3.88 7.97 19.91
CA GLN A 200 -5.33 7.96 20.15
C GLN A 200 -5.64 7.86 21.64
N ILE A 201 -4.92 7.03 22.38
CA ILE A 201 -5.05 6.91 23.84
C ILE A 201 -4.76 8.28 24.49
N GLN A 202 -3.62 8.89 24.20
CA GLN A 202 -3.23 10.18 24.76
C GLN A 202 -4.31 11.25 24.50
N LYS A 203 -4.76 11.37 23.25
CA LYS A 203 -5.82 12.34 22.91
C LYS A 203 -7.13 12.11 23.66
N LYS A 204 -7.49 10.86 23.89
CA LYS A 204 -8.70 10.50 24.65
C LYS A 204 -8.52 10.73 26.17
N GLU A 205 -7.34 10.45 26.69
CA GLU A 205 -6.99 10.72 28.08
C GLU A 205 -7.00 12.23 28.37
N ASP A 206 -6.45 13.05 27.50
CA ASP A 206 -6.49 14.51 27.63
C ASP A 206 -7.95 15.01 27.66
N ARG A 207 -8.80 14.46 26.80
CA ARG A 207 -10.23 14.80 26.78
C ARG A 207 -10.95 14.32 28.04
N LEU A 208 -10.68 13.09 28.47
CA LEU A 208 -11.24 12.50 29.69
C LEU A 208 -10.85 13.33 30.93
N HIS A 209 -9.61 13.77 30.99
CA HIS A 209 -9.10 14.62 32.07
C HIS A 209 -9.91 15.91 32.21
N LEU A 210 -10.18 16.59 31.09
CA LEU A 210 -11.02 17.79 31.07
C LEU A 210 -12.45 17.50 31.56
N LEU A 211 -13.06 16.41 31.06
CA LEU A 211 -14.42 16.04 31.42
C LEU A 211 -14.55 15.64 32.89
N LYS A 212 -13.54 14.99 33.47
CA LYS A 212 -13.53 14.68 34.92
C LYS A 212 -13.44 15.92 35.77
N GLY A 213 -12.72 16.96 35.36
CA GLY A 213 -12.75 18.26 36.01
C GLY A 213 -14.13 18.91 35.93
N LEU A 214 -14.73 18.86 34.74
CA LEU A 214 -16.09 19.35 34.54
C LEU A 214 -17.13 18.60 35.39
N GLU A 215 -17.05 17.29 35.48
CA GLU A 215 -17.95 16.47 36.31
C GLU A 215 -17.96 16.92 37.77
N ARG A 216 -16.76 17.18 38.35
CA ARG A 216 -16.67 17.69 39.75
C ARG A 216 -17.38 19.01 39.93
N ILE A 217 -17.32 19.91 38.97
CA ILE A 217 -18.01 21.20 39.00
C ILE A 217 -19.53 21.04 38.79
N LEU A 218 -19.95 20.16 37.88
CA LEU A 218 -21.36 19.91 37.61
C LEU A 218 -22.10 19.25 38.81
N LEU A 219 -21.37 18.59 39.70
CA LEU A 219 -21.93 18.05 40.95
C LEU A 219 -22.30 19.16 41.95
N ASP A 220 -21.65 20.32 41.89
CA ASP A 220 -21.95 21.46 42.78
C ASP A 220 -21.76 22.78 42.02
N ILE A 221 -22.68 23.05 41.11
CA ILE A 221 -22.66 24.27 40.25
C ILE A 221 -22.81 25.54 41.07
N ASP A 222 -23.64 25.53 42.10
CA ASP A 222 -23.90 26.71 42.91
C ASP A 222 -22.60 27.15 43.62
N LYS A 223 -21.82 26.20 44.10
CA LYS A 223 -20.49 26.50 44.66
C LYS A 223 -19.54 27.08 43.61
N ALA A 224 -19.54 26.59 42.37
CA ALA A 224 -18.73 27.12 41.32
C ALA A 224 -19.10 28.58 40.99
N ILE A 225 -20.40 28.86 40.89
CA ILE A 225 -20.92 30.21 40.63
C ILE A 225 -20.57 31.14 41.80
N ALA A 226 -20.68 30.67 43.03
CA ALA A 226 -20.33 31.45 44.23
C ALA A 226 -18.85 31.83 44.22
N ILE A 227 -17.94 30.88 43.96
CA ILE A 227 -16.52 31.12 43.87
C ILE A 227 -16.20 32.18 42.82
N ILE A 228 -16.77 32.07 41.59
CA ILE A 228 -16.53 33.04 40.51
C ILE A 228 -17.04 34.42 40.89
N ARG A 229 -18.22 34.51 41.51
CA ARG A 229 -18.84 35.81 41.87
C ARG A 229 -18.14 36.50 43.05
N GLU A 230 -17.57 35.76 43.95
CA GLU A 230 -16.87 36.30 45.13
C GLU A 230 -15.41 36.60 44.85
N THR A 231 -14.86 36.17 43.70
CA THR A 231 -13.50 36.50 43.28
C THR A 231 -13.43 37.93 42.80
N GLU A 232 -12.50 38.71 43.37
CA GLU A 232 -12.35 40.15 43.02
C GLU A 232 -11.59 40.37 41.70
N LEU A 233 -10.56 39.54 41.45
CA LEU A 233 -9.69 39.68 40.27
C LEU A 233 -9.93 38.53 39.31
N GLU A 234 -10.05 38.82 38.03
CA GLU A 234 -10.20 37.80 36.97
C GLU A 234 -9.08 36.75 36.98
N SER A 235 -7.84 37.17 37.25
CA SER A 235 -6.66 36.29 37.35
C SER A 235 -6.72 35.29 38.49
N GLU A 236 -7.58 35.51 39.49
CA GLU A 236 -7.74 34.61 40.65
C GLU A 236 -8.86 33.59 40.48
N VAL A 237 -9.70 33.71 39.45
CA VAL A 237 -10.84 32.80 39.20
C VAL A 237 -10.36 31.36 39.03
N VAL A 238 -9.36 31.13 38.20
CA VAL A 238 -8.80 29.79 37.93
C VAL A 238 -8.16 29.20 39.21
N PRO A 239 -7.25 29.89 39.93
CA PRO A 239 -6.72 29.43 41.20
C PRO A 239 -7.80 29.09 42.24
N ASN A 240 -8.84 29.92 42.37
CA ASN A 240 -9.90 29.69 43.32
C ASN A 240 -10.79 28.48 42.98
N LEU A 241 -11.03 28.24 41.68
CA LEU A 241 -11.71 27.01 41.23
C LEU A 241 -10.84 25.78 41.48
N MET A 242 -9.55 25.85 41.28
CA MET A 242 -8.62 24.76 41.57
C MET A 242 -8.70 24.34 43.06
N ILE A 243 -8.63 25.32 43.96
CA ILE A 243 -8.70 25.09 45.40
C ILE A 243 -10.10 24.57 45.82
N GLY A 244 -11.13 25.19 45.29
CA GLY A 244 -12.51 24.88 45.68
C GLY A 244 -12.95 23.47 45.29
N PHE A 245 -12.47 22.96 44.17
CA PHE A 245 -12.89 21.66 43.61
C PHE A 245 -11.78 20.60 43.61
N GLY A 246 -10.54 20.92 43.95
CA GLY A 246 -9.42 20.02 43.91
C GLY A 246 -9.12 19.53 42.49
N ILE A 247 -9.19 20.45 41.53
CA ILE A 247 -8.89 20.26 40.10
C ILE A 247 -7.61 21.00 39.75
N ASP A 248 -6.97 20.60 38.64
CA ASP A 248 -5.78 21.29 38.16
C ASP A 248 -6.12 22.53 37.29
N GLU A 249 -5.07 23.24 36.90
CA GLU A 249 -5.18 24.47 36.10
C GLU A 249 -5.82 24.22 34.73
N ILE A 250 -5.48 23.12 34.06
CA ILE A 250 -6.03 22.76 32.75
C ILE A 250 -7.52 22.50 32.83
N GLN A 251 -7.96 21.76 33.85
CA GLN A 251 -9.36 21.49 34.14
C GLN A 251 -10.10 22.78 34.52
N ALA A 252 -9.53 23.60 35.38
CA ALA A 252 -10.13 24.84 35.84
C ALA A 252 -10.31 25.86 34.69
N ASN A 253 -9.33 26.02 33.84
CA ASN A 253 -9.47 26.84 32.61
C ASN A 253 -10.58 26.33 31.69
N TYR A 254 -10.63 25.02 31.46
CA TYR A 254 -11.69 24.43 30.62
C TYR A 254 -13.08 24.71 31.17
N VAL A 255 -13.23 24.63 32.48
CA VAL A 255 -14.51 24.90 33.16
C VAL A 255 -14.88 26.38 33.15
N ALA A 256 -13.92 27.26 33.37
CA ALA A 256 -14.15 28.71 33.35
C ALA A 256 -14.69 29.20 32.00
N GLU A 257 -14.33 28.53 30.90
CA GLU A 257 -14.78 28.82 29.54
C GLU A 257 -16.16 28.25 29.17
N ILE A 258 -16.84 27.58 30.09
CA ILE A 258 -18.14 26.96 29.80
C ILE A 258 -19.22 28.04 29.61
N LYS A 259 -19.95 27.89 28.53
CA LYS A 259 -21.12 28.75 28.27
C LYS A 259 -22.25 28.44 29.27
N LEU A 260 -22.84 29.47 29.88
CA LEU A 260 -23.93 29.36 30.82
C LEU A 260 -25.10 28.48 30.33
N ARG A 261 -25.42 28.53 29.03
CA ARG A 261 -26.45 27.67 28.42
C ARG A 261 -26.16 26.18 28.50
N ASN A 262 -24.92 25.79 28.73
CA ASN A 262 -24.47 24.41 28.81
C ASN A 262 -24.63 23.85 30.26
N ILE A 263 -25.06 24.67 31.19
CA ILE A 263 -25.32 24.24 32.59
C ILE A 263 -26.78 23.75 32.73
N ASN A 264 -27.16 22.75 31.93
CA ASN A 264 -28.47 22.15 31.97
C ASN A 264 -28.38 20.63 32.16
N LYS A 265 -29.49 20.01 32.62
CA LYS A 265 -29.51 18.56 32.89
C LYS A 265 -29.14 17.70 31.71
N GLU A 266 -29.56 18.05 30.51
CA GLU A 266 -29.25 17.32 29.30
C GLU A 266 -27.74 17.31 29.00
N TYR A 267 -27.11 18.48 29.09
CA TYR A 267 -25.67 18.63 28.89
C TYR A 267 -24.89 17.83 29.94
N ILE A 268 -25.28 17.89 31.22
CA ILE A 268 -24.66 17.12 32.32
C ILE A 268 -24.71 15.63 32.02
N LEU A 269 -25.89 15.09 31.68
CA LEU A 269 -26.06 13.68 31.34
C LEU A 269 -25.24 13.27 30.14
N LYS A 270 -25.15 14.14 29.12
CA LYS A 270 -24.34 13.90 27.95
C LYS A 270 -22.86 13.81 28.30
N GLN A 271 -22.34 14.70 29.13
CA GLN A 271 -20.93 14.69 29.55
C GLN A 271 -20.62 13.47 30.43
N THR A 272 -21.48 13.07 31.33
CA THR A 272 -21.29 11.87 32.15
C THR A 272 -21.21 10.61 31.27
N ARG A 273 -22.11 10.46 30.31
CA ARG A 273 -22.02 9.36 29.31
C ARG A 273 -20.74 9.40 28.50
N ALA A 274 -20.31 10.60 28.10
CA ALA A 274 -19.06 10.76 27.34
C ALA A 274 -17.82 10.34 28.16
N ILE A 275 -17.83 10.47 29.48
CA ILE A 275 -16.79 9.97 30.38
C ILE A 275 -16.76 8.44 30.34
N ASP A 276 -17.88 7.79 30.53
CA ASP A 276 -17.98 6.32 30.52
C ASP A 276 -17.54 5.75 29.15
N ASP A 277 -18.02 6.36 28.05
CA ASP A 277 -17.65 5.97 26.70
C ASP A 277 -16.14 6.10 26.46
N LEU A 278 -15.53 7.23 26.87
CA LEU A 278 -14.08 7.45 26.72
C LEU A 278 -13.25 6.47 27.56
N GLU A 279 -13.68 6.16 28.78
CA GLU A 279 -13.01 5.17 29.64
C GLU A 279 -13.04 3.78 28.99
N GLY A 280 -14.19 3.39 28.42
CA GLY A 280 -14.34 2.14 27.65
C GLY A 280 -13.44 2.11 26.44
N GLU A 281 -13.44 3.17 25.61
CA GLU A 281 -12.61 3.25 24.42
C GLU A 281 -11.10 3.23 24.74
N ILE A 282 -10.66 3.90 25.80
CA ILE A 282 -9.27 3.87 26.26
C ILE A 282 -8.88 2.46 26.72
N ALA A 283 -9.75 1.79 27.48
CA ALA A 283 -9.52 0.43 27.92
C ALA A 283 -9.36 -0.54 26.73
N ASP A 284 -10.23 -0.44 25.71
CA ASP A 284 -10.18 -1.26 24.50
C ASP A 284 -8.90 -1.01 23.68
N LEU A 285 -8.47 0.25 23.56
CA LEU A 285 -7.24 0.61 22.88
C LEU A 285 -6.01 0.09 23.61
N ARG A 286 -5.98 0.19 24.95
CA ARG A 286 -4.89 -0.36 25.77
C ARG A 286 -4.83 -1.88 25.69
N ASP A 287 -5.98 -2.55 25.71
CA ASP A 287 -6.06 -4.00 25.55
C ASP A 287 -5.57 -4.43 24.17
N THR A 288 -5.92 -3.69 23.11
CA THR A 288 -5.41 -3.93 21.75
C THR A 288 -3.88 -3.77 21.69
N LEU A 289 -3.34 -2.74 22.35
CA LEU A 289 -1.90 -2.49 22.38
C LEU A 289 -1.12 -3.60 23.11
N ASN A 290 -1.69 -4.14 24.17
CA ASN A 290 -1.07 -5.16 25.02
C ASN A 290 -1.29 -6.60 24.52
N SER A 291 -2.21 -6.81 23.55
CA SER A 291 -2.52 -8.13 23.00
C SER A 291 -1.91 -8.31 21.61
N PRO A 292 -0.87 -9.15 21.45
CA PRO A 292 -0.27 -9.43 20.15
C PRO A 292 -1.31 -9.92 19.12
N ARG A 293 -2.29 -10.72 19.56
CA ARG A 293 -3.37 -11.23 18.69
C ARG A 293 -4.27 -10.11 18.18
N LYS A 294 -4.73 -9.21 19.07
CA LYS A 294 -5.58 -8.08 18.68
C LYS A 294 -4.83 -7.11 17.78
N LEU A 295 -3.55 -6.86 18.09
CA LEU A 295 -2.69 -6.00 17.29
C LEU A 295 -2.52 -6.53 15.86
N LYS A 296 -2.28 -7.84 15.69
CA LYS A 296 -2.23 -8.49 14.38
C LYS A 296 -3.53 -8.34 13.58
N ASN A 297 -4.67 -8.37 14.23
CA ASN A 297 -5.95 -8.20 13.55
C ASN A 297 -6.21 -6.76 13.06
N VAL A 298 -5.49 -5.78 13.60
CA VAL A 298 -5.58 -4.35 13.19
C VAL A 298 -4.65 -4.04 12.02
N ILE A 299 -3.58 -4.80 11.87
CA ILE A 299 -2.58 -4.64 10.81
C ILE A 299 -3.15 -5.10 9.48
#